data_640badc2041f3bd17abc6e84b78e2d63
#
_entry.id   640badc2041f3bd17abc6e84b78e2d63
#
_cell.length_a   1.000
_cell.length_b   1.000
_cell.length_c   1.000
_cell.angle_alpha   90.00
_cell.angle_beta   90.00
_cell.angle_gamma   90.00
#
_symmetry.space_group_name_H-M   'P 1'
#
loop_
_entity.id
_entity.type
_entity.pdbx_description
1 polymer ?
#
loop_
_entity_poly.entity_id
_entity_poly.type
_entity_poly.pdbx_seq_one_letter_code
_entity_poly.pdbx_strand_id
1 'polypeptide(L)'
;MKKNVASQSIGAEMITAADGTAFTGTVTVLITIDNGTQSASGGTAPAHEGNGYHSYTPTQAETNGDHIAFTFTGTGAVPATVQVFTSFPQTVDNNVLAAG
;
A
#
# COMPACT_ATOMS: atom_id res chain seq x y z
N MET A 1 1.63 9.47 2.56
CA MET A 1 0.55 8.80 3.32
C MET A 1 0.52 9.35 4.72
N LYS A 2 -0.67 9.53 5.27
CA LYS A 2 -0.82 10.02 6.63
C LYS A 2 -0.67 8.87 7.61
N LYS A 3 0.10 9.11 8.68
CA LYS A 3 0.35 8.10 9.71
C LYS A 3 -0.88 7.89 10.58
N ASN A 4 -1.20 6.61 10.85
CA ASN A 4 -2.30 6.21 11.73
C ASN A 4 -3.68 6.73 11.30
N VAL A 5 -3.92 6.74 9.99
CA VAL A 5 -5.18 7.21 9.40
C VAL A 5 -5.70 6.15 8.43
N ALA A 6 -6.95 5.74 8.61
CA ALA A 6 -7.63 4.82 7.72
C ALA A 6 -8.12 5.51 6.43
N SER A 7 -8.68 4.74 5.53
CA SER A 7 -9.36 5.22 4.32
C SER A 7 -8.46 5.94 3.32
N GLN A 8 -7.18 5.62 3.32
CA GLN A 8 -6.25 6.06 2.30
C GLN A 8 -6.08 4.93 1.28
N SER A 9 -5.62 5.24 0.09
CA SER A 9 -5.45 4.25 -0.97
C SER A 9 -4.03 4.24 -1.49
N ILE A 10 -3.53 3.05 -1.77
CA ILE A 10 -2.30 2.83 -2.51
C ILE A 10 -2.56 1.80 -3.60
N GLY A 11 -1.63 1.66 -4.52
CA GLY A 11 -1.79 0.65 -5.54
C GLY A 11 -0.48 0.30 -6.22
N ALA A 12 -0.52 -0.77 -7.01
CA ALA A 12 0.62 -1.24 -7.76
C ALA A 12 0.18 -1.79 -9.10
N GLU A 13 1.03 -1.60 -10.10
CA GLU A 13 0.87 -2.24 -11.40
C GLU A 13 1.41 -3.67 -11.31
N MET A 14 0.57 -4.65 -11.66
CA MET A 14 0.92 -6.06 -11.58
C MET A 14 1.02 -6.66 -12.99
N ILE A 15 2.03 -7.45 -13.21
CA ILE A 15 2.25 -8.14 -14.49
C ILE A 15 2.35 -9.65 -14.26
N THR A 16 2.03 -10.42 -15.29
CA THR A 16 2.20 -11.88 -15.23
C THR A 16 3.67 -12.25 -15.36
N ALA A 17 4.08 -13.27 -14.60
CA ALA A 17 5.46 -13.73 -14.63
C ALA A 17 5.80 -14.42 -15.95
N ALA A 18 4.80 -15.01 -16.63
CA ALA A 18 5.04 -15.78 -17.84
C ALA A 18 5.38 -14.92 -19.05
N ASP A 19 4.72 -13.77 -19.21
CA ASP A 19 4.84 -12.98 -20.44
C ASP A 19 4.82 -11.46 -20.23
N GLY A 20 4.72 -10.99 -18.99
CA GLY A 20 4.74 -9.55 -18.70
C GLY A 20 3.46 -8.80 -19.07
N THR A 21 2.39 -9.51 -19.41
CA THR A 21 1.11 -8.84 -19.66
C THR A 21 0.43 -8.42 -18.34
N ALA A 22 -0.59 -7.57 -18.44
CA ALA A 22 -1.30 -7.11 -17.27
C ALA A 22 -1.88 -8.29 -16.46
N PHE A 23 -1.67 -8.28 -15.14
CA PHE A 23 -2.21 -9.33 -14.27
C PHE A 23 -3.58 -8.89 -13.75
N THR A 24 -4.60 -9.70 -14.04
CA THR A 24 -5.98 -9.38 -13.67
C THR A 24 -6.56 -10.33 -12.62
N GLY A 25 -5.74 -11.26 -12.11
CA GLY A 25 -6.17 -12.24 -11.13
C GLY A 25 -6.24 -11.68 -9.70
N THR A 26 -6.43 -12.58 -8.74
CA THR A 26 -6.52 -12.20 -7.33
C THR A 26 -5.15 -11.78 -6.80
N VAL A 27 -5.12 -10.64 -6.12
CA VAL A 27 -3.92 -10.09 -5.51
C VAL A 27 -4.08 -10.09 -4.00
N THR A 28 -2.99 -10.41 -3.31
CA THR A 28 -2.90 -10.35 -1.85
C THR A 28 -1.82 -9.33 -1.48
N VAL A 29 -2.05 -8.55 -0.42
CA VAL A 29 -1.08 -7.58 0.07
C VAL A 29 -0.45 -8.07 1.36
N LEU A 30 0.87 -7.98 1.44
CA LEU A 30 1.64 -8.24 2.65
C LEU A 30 2.23 -6.92 3.13
N ILE A 31 2.26 -6.71 4.44
CA ILE A 31 2.63 -5.42 5.04
C ILE A 31 3.91 -5.57 5.85
N THR A 32 4.86 -4.66 5.63
CA THR A 32 6.07 -4.55 6.45
C THR A 32 6.12 -3.13 7.02
N ILE A 33 6.05 -3.01 8.34
CA ILE A 33 6.04 -1.72 9.03
C ILE A 33 7.41 -1.51 9.68
N ASP A 34 8.05 -0.38 9.38
CA ASP A 34 9.33 0.05 9.95
C ASP A 34 10.41 -1.04 9.85
N ASN A 35 10.46 -1.72 8.69
CA ASN A 35 11.40 -2.82 8.42
C ASN A 35 11.28 -3.99 9.42
N GLY A 36 10.11 -4.17 10.00
CA GLY A 36 9.82 -5.29 10.87
C GLY A 36 9.53 -6.57 10.08
N THR A 37 8.85 -7.51 10.72
CA THR A 37 8.47 -8.77 10.08
C THR A 37 7.26 -8.55 9.19
N GLN A 38 7.32 -9.05 7.95
CA GLN A 38 6.21 -8.97 7.03
C GLN A 38 5.03 -9.79 7.54
N SER A 39 3.83 -9.23 7.46
CA SER A 39 2.60 -9.87 7.90
C SER A 39 1.50 -9.73 6.86
N ALA A 40 0.46 -10.57 6.98
CA ALA A 40 -0.69 -10.49 6.10
C ALA A 40 -1.48 -9.19 6.34
N SER A 41 -2.07 -8.66 5.27
CA SER A 41 -2.92 -7.48 5.38
C SER A 41 -4.21 -7.81 6.12
N GLY A 42 -4.73 -6.83 6.88
CA GLY A 42 -6.00 -6.95 7.58
C GLY A 42 -7.16 -6.28 6.86
N GLY A 43 -6.90 -5.63 5.73
CA GLY A 43 -7.93 -4.92 4.99
C GLY A 43 -8.63 -5.80 3.96
N THR A 44 -9.53 -5.18 3.21
CA THR A 44 -10.22 -5.84 2.09
C THR A 44 -9.20 -6.16 0.99
N ALA A 45 -9.37 -7.31 0.33
CA ALA A 45 -8.48 -7.69 -0.76
C ALA A 45 -8.39 -6.59 -1.83
N PRO A 46 -7.20 -6.40 -2.45
CA PRO A 46 -7.03 -5.40 -3.50
C PRO A 46 -8.01 -5.60 -4.65
N ALA A 47 -8.41 -4.50 -5.26
CA ALA A 47 -9.31 -4.50 -6.41
C ALA A 47 -8.52 -4.21 -7.68
N HIS A 48 -8.81 -4.96 -8.76
CA HIS A 48 -8.25 -4.66 -10.07
C HIS A 48 -9.00 -3.47 -10.68
N GLU A 49 -8.28 -2.38 -10.91
CA GLU A 49 -8.88 -1.15 -11.42
C GLU A 49 -8.83 -1.05 -12.94
N GLY A 50 -7.90 -1.75 -13.56
CA GLY A 50 -7.76 -1.77 -15.01
C GLY A 50 -6.31 -1.98 -15.44
N ASN A 51 -6.11 -2.73 -16.51
CA ASN A 51 -4.78 -2.94 -17.13
C ASN A 51 -3.70 -3.38 -16.14
N GLY A 52 -4.05 -4.19 -15.16
CA GLY A 52 -3.11 -4.72 -14.19
C GLY A 52 -2.88 -3.83 -12.96
N TYR A 53 -3.49 -2.67 -12.89
CA TYR A 53 -3.39 -1.82 -11.72
C TYR A 53 -4.36 -2.30 -10.64
N HIS A 54 -3.80 -2.59 -9.45
CA HIS A 54 -4.57 -3.04 -8.29
C HIS A 54 -4.44 -2.02 -7.17
N SER A 55 -5.57 -1.67 -6.56
CA SER A 55 -5.61 -0.72 -5.46
C SER A 55 -5.93 -1.41 -4.15
N TYR A 56 -5.43 -0.86 -3.05
CA TYR A 56 -5.63 -1.38 -1.71
C TYR A 56 -5.84 -0.22 -0.74
N THR A 57 -6.78 -0.41 0.18
CA THR A 57 -7.03 0.56 1.26
C THR A 57 -6.53 -0.03 2.57
N PRO A 58 -5.39 0.44 3.09
CA PRO A 58 -4.86 -0.08 4.36
C PRO A 58 -5.77 0.22 5.54
N THR A 59 -5.70 -0.64 6.56
CA THR A 59 -6.33 -0.34 7.83
C THR A 59 -5.56 0.77 8.55
N GLN A 60 -6.21 1.38 9.56
CA GLN A 60 -5.54 2.41 10.35
C GLN A 60 -4.24 1.89 10.98
N ALA A 61 -4.28 0.69 11.54
CA ALA A 61 -3.10 0.08 12.16
C ALA A 61 -1.96 -0.12 11.17
N GLU A 62 -2.27 -0.45 9.91
CA GLU A 62 -1.27 -0.67 8.88
C GLU A 62 -0.57 0.62 8.45
N THR A 63 -1.16 1.77 8.72
CA THR A 63 -0.53 3.06 8.43
C THR A 63 0.19 3.65 9.65
N ASN A 64 0.18 2.95 10.78
CA ASN A 64 0.77 3.43 12.02
C ASN A 64 2.25 3.06 12.14
N GLY A 65 3.05 3.59 11.25
CA GLY A 65 4.49 3.44 11.22
C GLY A 65 5.08 4.60 10.44
N ASP A 66 6.40 4.70 10.45
CA ASP A 66 7.09 5.77 9.72
C ASP A 66 7.39 5.36 8.28
N HIS A 67 7.70 4.10 8.06
CA HIS A 67 7.97 3.52 6.74
C HIS A 67 7.17 2.24 6.61
N ILE A 68 6.37 2.14 5.54
CA ILE A 68 5.51 0.99 5.33
C ILE A 68 5.72 0.47 3.93
N ALA A 69 6.01 -0.83 3.79
CA ALA A 69 6.12 -1.49 2.50
C ALA A 69 4.89 -2.36 2.29
N PHE A 70 4.19 -2.13 1.18
CA PHE A 70 3.05 -2.92 0.77
C PHE A 70 3.48 -3.80 -0.40
N THR A 71 3.53 -5.12 -0.17
CA THR A 71 3.93 -6.07 -1.21
C THR A 71 2.70 -6.73 -1.80
N PHE A 72 2.45 -6.43 -3.05
CA PHE A 72 1.33 -7.01 -3.81
C PHE A 72 1.81 -8.30 -4.46
N THR A 73 1.12 -9.40 -4.19
CA THR A 73 1.46 -10.72 -4.73
C THR A 73 0.22 -11.37 -5.34
N GLY A 74 0.45 -12.29 -6.27
CA GLY A 74 -0.63 -13.11 -6.85
C GLY A 74 -0.03 -14.34 -7.51
N THR A 75 -0.80 -15.43 -7.57
CA THR A 75 -0.34 -16.65 -8.24
C THR A 75 -0.14 -16.38 -9.72
N GLY A 76 1.09 -16.57 -10.20
CA GLY A 76 1.45 -16.31 -11.59
C GLY A 76 1.80 -14.86 -11.89
N ALA A 77 1.84 -13.99 -10.88
CA ALA A 77 2.21 -12.59 -11.03
C ALA A 77 3.62 -12.33 -10.49
N VAL A 78 4.27 -11.33 -11.02
CA VAL A 78 5.52 -10.81 -10.45
C VAL A 78 5.15 -9.93 -9.26
N PRO A 79 5.70 -10.17 -8.06
CA PRO A 79 5.41 -9.33 -6.89
C PRO A 79 5.85 -7.89 -7.13
N ALA A 80 5.09 -6.95 -6.59
CA ALA A 80 5.41 -5.54 -6.64
C ALA A 80 5.32 -4.95 -5.23
N THR A 81 6.36 -4.24 -4.81
CA THR A 81 6.39 -3.60 -3.50
C THR A 81 6.31 -2.10 -3.68
N VAL A 82 5.36 -1.48 -2.99
CA VAL A 82 5.21 -0.03 -2.91
C VAL A 82 5.63 0.39 -1.51
N GLN A 83 6.66 1.23 -1.42
CA GLN A 83 7.14 1.74 -0.15
C GLN A 83 6.64 3.16 0.04
N VAL A 84 6.13 3.44 1.22
CA VAL A 84 5.63 4.76 1.55
C VAL A 84 6.25 5.25 2.86
N PHE A 85 6.53 6.54 2.94
CA PHE A 85 6.91 7.22 4.16
C PHE A 85 5.69 8.00 4.62
N THR A 86 5.37 7.88 5.91
CA THR A 86 4.19 8.52 6.46
C THR A 86 4.53 9.88 7.06
N SER A 87 3.51 10.70 7.22
CA SER A 87 3.61 11.96 7.92
C SER A 87 2.40 12.10 8.83
N PHE A 88 2.52 12.91 9.87
CA PHE A 88 1.37 13.18 10.71
C PHE A 88 0.31 13.95 9.89
N PRO A 89 -1.00 13.66 10.16
CA PRO A 89 -2.05 14.45 9.56
C PRO A 89 -1.86 15.92 9.91
N GLN A 90 -1.96 16.79 8.89
CA GLN A 90 -1.77 18.22 9.11
C GLN A 90 -3.09 18.89 9.42
N THR A 91 -3.04 19.76 10.41
CA THR A 91 -4.14 20.67 10.74
C THR A 91 -3.73 22.06 10.34
N VAL A 92 -4.65 23.03 10.46
CA VAL A 92 -4.33 24.42 10.19
C VAL A 92 -3.17 24.88 11.07
N ASP A 93 -3.20 24.51 12.36
CA ASP A 93 -2.15 24.90 13.29
C ASP A 93 -0.81 24.26 12.92
N ASN A 94 -0.83 22.99 12.53
CA ASN A 94 0.38 22.32 12.11
C ASN A 94 0.95 22.96 10.85
N ASN A 95 0.11 23.38 9.94
CA ASN A 95 0.56 24.07 8.73
C ASN A 95 1.26 25.39 9.07
N VAL A 96 0.72 26.14 9.99
CA VAL A 96 1.33 27.38 10.43
C VAL A 96 2.69 27.11 11.04
N LEU A 97 2.77 26.12 11.93
CA LEU A 97 4.03 25.76 12.56
C LEU A 97 5.03 25.23 11.55
N ALA A 98 4.58 24.44 10.59
CA ALA A 98 5.46 23.90 9.57
C ALA A 98 5.95 24.98 8.63
N ALA A 99 5.17 26.02 8.40
CA ALA A 99 5.56 27.14 7.56
C ALA A 99 6.49 28.10 8.30
N GLY A 100 6.38 28.11 9.60
CA GLY A 100 7.18 28.99 10.44
C GLY A 100 8.60 28.51 10.68
#